data_e9fdbd1c1498ee4011ce821c5bdd9ab7
#
_entry.id   e9fdbd1c1498ee4011ce821c5bdd9ab7
#
_cell.length_a   1.000
_cell.length_b   1.000
_cell.length_c   1.000
_cell.angle_alpha   90.00
_cell.angle_beta   90.00
_cell.angle_gamma   90.00
#
_symmetry.space_group_name_H-M   'P 1'
#
loop_
_entity.id
_entity.type
_entity.pdbx_description
1 polymer ?
#
loop_
_entity_poly.entity_id
_entity_poly.type
_entity_poly.pdbx_seq_one_letter_code
_entity_poly.pdbx_strand_id
1 'polypeptide(L)'
;KKHPAHRVIAFEKCFMGRTLAVSQITDKHVYRDGLPQTLTVDYIPFYDASNHERSIKMAVSHLEWYFTRYPNQYAAMCMELIQGEGGYWVGNEEYFKAICDVCHKNNVSVIIDEVQTFMRTEEMFAFQYFKLDQHVDIINIGKNSQICATIYKEDHKPRPGLISQTFTSSGSAINSAYYIINEIANNGYLGKEGKINTIHNHFASKLDALNRKYPDKIEGPWGIGAMI
;
A
#
# COMPACT_ATOMS: atom_id res chain seq x y z
N LYS A 1 19.39 20.71 10.07
CA LYS A 1 18.11 21.40 9.80
C LYS A 1 17.40 20.54 8.77
N LYS A 2 16.27 19.90 9.15
CA LYS A 2 15.40 19.21 8.16
C LYS A 2 14.82 20.32 7.26
N HIS A 3 15.11 20.27 5.99
CA HIS A 3 14.42 21.12 5.01
C HIS A 3 12.93 20.72 5.01
N PRO A 4 12.01 21.67 4.94
CA PRO A 4 10.58 21.36 4.86
C PRO A 4 10.30 20.71 3.51
N ALA A 5 10.29 19.37 3.49
CA ALA A 5 9.85 18.61 2.34
C ALA A 5 8.32 18.75 2.21
N HIS A 6 7.83 19.08 1.03
CA HIS A 6 6.41 19.33 0.76
C HIS A 6 5.88 18.50 -0.41
N ARG A 7 6.75 17.69 -1.00
CA ARG A 7 6.40 16.77 -2.08
C ARG A 7 6.31 15.34 -1.57
N VAL A 8 5.45 14.57 -2.17
CA VAL A 8 5.36 13.12 -2.00
C VAL A 8 5.33 12.45 -3.36
N ILE A 9 5.72 11.19 -3.38
CA ILE A 9 5.64 10.35 -4.57
C ILE A 9 4.61 9.26 -4.32
N ALA A 10 3.84 8.87 -5.33
CA ALA A 10 2.92 7.76 -5.27
C ALA A 10 2.89 7.00 -6.60
N PHE A 11 2.21 5.87 -6.63
CA PHE A 11 1.95 5.17 -7.88
C PHE A 11 0.78 5.79 -8.64
N GLU A 12 0.84 5.75 -9.97
CA GLU A 12 -0.34 5.95 -10.81
C GLU A 12 -1.47 5.00 -10.40
N LYS A 13 -2.72 5.45 -10.49
CA LYS A 13 -3.94 4.72 -10.10
C LYS A 13 -4.03 4.34 -8.61
N CYS A 14 -3.18 4.90 -7.75
CA CYS A 14 -3.25 4.63 -6.32
C CYS A 14 -4.48 5.24 -5.66
N PHE A 15 -4.90 4.63 -4.55
CA PHE A 15 -5.91 5.18 -3.65
C PHE A 15 -5.35 5.27 -2.23
N MET A 16 -5.18 6.49 -1.72
CA MET A 16 -4.61 6.76 -0.38
C MET A 16 -5.64 7.37 0.59
N GLY A 17 -6.89 7.51 0.18
CA GLY A 17 -7.97 8.07 1.00
C GLY A 17 -8.61 9.34 0.42
N ARG A 18 -9.50 9.95 1.22
CA ARG A 18 -10.34 11.09 0.80
C ARG A 18 -10.30 12.29 1.74
N THR A 19 -9.49 12.29 2.80
CA THR A 19 -9.28 13.50 3.62
C THR A 19 -8.45 14.51 2.84
N LEU A 20 -8.47 15.77 3.27
CA LEU A 20 -7.91 16.90 2.52
C LEU A 20 -6.48 16.65 2.01
N ALA A 21 -5.58 16.11 2.83
CA ALA A 21 -4.20 15.85 2.44
C ALA A 21 -4.08 14.59 1.55
N VAL A 22 -4.66 13.45 1.97
CA VAL A 22 -4.50 12.19 1.25
C VAL A 22 -5.30 12.10 -0.04
N SER A 23 -6.37 12.92 -0.19
CA SER A 23 -7.08 13.06 -1.47
C SER A 23 -6.17 13.62 -2.57
N GLN A 24 -5.14 14.39 -2.20
CA GLN A 24 -4.13 14.87 -3.16
C GLN A 24 -3.23 13.75 -3.65
N ILE A 25 -2.95 12.74 -2.79
CA ILE A 25 -2.10 11.59 -3.13
C ILE A 25 -2.88 10.57 -3.99
N THR A 26 -4.18 10.41 -3.72
CA THR A 26 -5.05 9.53 -4.53
C THR A 26 -5.05 9.97 -6.01
N ASP A 27 -4.65 9.09 -6.91
CA ASP A 27 -4.57 9.38 -8.36
C ASP A 27 -5.93 9.26 -9.04
N LYS A 28 -6.86 10.12 -8.62
CA LYS A 28 -8.20 10.23 -9.20
C LYS A 28 -8.72 11.65 -8.99
N HIS A 29 -8.63 12.50 -10.03
CA HIS A 29 -8.92 13.92 -9.92
C HIS A 29 -10.32 14.23 -9.39
N VAL A 30 -11.33 13.44 -9.75
CA VAL A 30 -12.72 13.62 -9.28
C VAL A 30 -12.87 13.53 -7.75
N TYR A 31 -11.91 12.96 -7.03
CA TYR A 31 -11.93 12.88 -5.57
C TYR A 31 -11.36 14.12 -4.88
N ARG A 32 -10.73 15.00 -5.65
CA ARG A 32 -10.15 16.26 -5.16
C ARG A 32 -10.71 17.51 -5.82
N ASP A 33 -11.64 17.36 -6.76
CA ASP A 33 -12.29 18.49 -7.40
C ASP A 33 -12.96 19.40 -6.36
N GLY A 34 -12.67 20.68 -6.42
CA GLY A 34 -13.19 21.68 -5.49
C GLY A 34 -12.46 21.73 -4.11
N LEU A 35 -11.46 20.86 -3.86
CA LEU A 35 -10.65 20.93 -2.66
C LEU A 35 -9.40 21.78 -2.89
N PRO A 36 -8.94 22.53 -1.86
CA PRO A 36 -7.68 23.26 -1.96
C PRO A 36 -6.50 22.29 -2.07
N GLN A 37 -5.52 22.64 -2.90
CA GLN A 37 -4.29 21.87 -3.01
C GLN A 37 -3.43 22.04 -1.74
N THR A 38 -3.08 20.93 -1.11
CA THR A 38 -2.33 20.89 0.16
C THR A 38 -0.94 20.25 0.02
N LEU A 39 -0.77 19.36 -0.94
CA LEU A 39 0.47 18.65 -1.23
C LEU A 39 0.79 18.71 -2.72
N THR A 40 2.06 18.67 -3.05
CA THR A 40 2.52 18.38 -4.40
C THR A 40 2.83 16.91 -4.50
N VAL A 41 2.19 16.23 -5.45
CA VAL A 41 2.35 14.79 -5.66
C VAL A 41 2.90 14.54 -7.05
N ASP A 42 3.95 13.75 -7.12
CA ASP A 42 4.52 13.25 -8.37
C ASP A 42 4.25 11.75 -8.46
N TYR A 43 3.89 11.25 -9.63
CA TYR A 43 3.52 9.86 -9.81
C TYR A 43 4.57 9.10 -10.61
N ILE A 44 4.70 7.81 -10.29
CA ILE A 44 5.47 6.85 -11.09
C ILE A 44 4.56 5.70 -11.51
N PRO A 45 4.82 5.06 -12.68
CA PRO A 45 4.03 3.91 -13.11
C PRO A 45 4.09 2.77 -12.11
N PHE A 46 2.97 2.06 -11.96
CA PHE A 46 2.94 0.82 -11.19
C PHE A 46 3.58 -0.32 -11.99
N TYR A 47 3.84 -1.44 -11.31
CA TYR A 47 4.47 -2.63 -11.87
C TYR A 47 3.64 -3.23 -13.03
N ASP A 48 4.32 -3.51 -14.13
CA ASP A 48 3.78 -4.24 -15.28
C ASP A 48 4.42 -5.64 -15.35
N ALA A 49 3.66 -6.66 -15.01
CA ALA A 49 4.12 -8.05 -15.00
C ALA A 49 4.54 -8.56 -16.39
N SER A 50 4.05 -7.96 -17.47
CA SER A 50 4.43 -8.31 -18.84
C SER A 50 5.86 -7.89 -19.19
N ASN A 51 6.43 -6.92 -18.44
CA ASN A 51 7.79 -6.42 -18.67
C ASN A 51 8.49 -6.01 -17.37
N HIS A 52 8.91 -7.02 -16.62
CA HIS A 52 9.51 -6.90 -15.30
C HIS A 52 10.71 -5.93 -15.26
N GLU A 53 11.73 -6.17 -16.08
CA GLU A 53 12.96 -5.35 -16.10
C GLU A 53 12.68 -3.89 -16.47
N ARG A 54 11.80 -3.68 -17.44
CA ARG A 54 11.40 -2.33 -17.85
C ARG A 54 10.68 -1.60 -16.72
N SER A 55 9.80 -2.28 -15.98
CA SER A 55 9.09 -1.69 -14.85
C SER A 55 10.06 -1.18 -13.78
N ILE A 56 11.03 -2.00 -13.40
CA ILE A 56 12.08 -1.61 -12.44
C ILE A 56 12.87 -0.41 -12.96
N LYS A 57 13.39 -0.51 -14.18
CA LYS A 57 14.20 0.56 -14.78
C LYS A 57 13.45 1.87 -14.89
N MET A 58 12.18 1.83 -15.29
CA MET A 58 11.35 3.03 -15.41
C MET A 58 11.11 3.68 -14.05
N ALA A 59 10.70 2.89 -13.03
CA ALA A 59 10.46 3.42 -11.70
C ALA A 59 11.71 4.08 -11.10
N VAL A 60 12.85 3.39 -11.16
CA VAL A 60 14.14 3.92 -10.68
C VAL A 60 14.52 5.19 -11.43
N SER A 61 14.42 5.21 -12.75
CA SER A 61 14.76 6.39 -13.57
C SER A 61 13.87 7.60 -13.25
N HIS A 62 12.56 7.40 -13.02
CA HIS A 62 11.67 8.48 -12.61
C HIS A 62 12.06 9.04 -11.23
N LEU A 63 12.35 8.16 -10.26
CA LEU A 63 12.75 8.58 -8.92
C LEU A 63 14.07 9.36 -8.94
N GLU A 64 15.08 8.86 -9.63
CA GLU A 64 16.37 9.54 -9.78
C GLU A 64 16.23 10.91 -10.45
N TRP A 65 15.37 11.00 -11.48
CA TRP A 65 15.06 12.27 -12.13
C TRP A 65 14.37 13.26 -11.18
N TYR A 66 13.37 12.81 -10.40
CA TYR A 66 12.67 13.64 -9.43
C TYR A 66 13.62 14.14 -8.34
N PHE A 67 14.47 13.27 -7.79
CA PHE A 67 15.40 13.64 -6.72
C PHE A 67 16.51 14.58 -7.22
N THR A 68 16.93 14.43 -8.47
CA THR A 68 17.86 15.36 -9.12
C THR A 68 17.20 16.71 -9.39
N ARG A 69 15.98 16.71 -9.89
CA ARG A 69 15.21 17.92 -10.24
C ARG A 69 14.80 18.73 -9.01
N TYR A 70 14.43 18.07 -7.93
CA TYR A 70 13.89 18.66 -6.71
C TYR A 70 14.62 18.13 -5.46
N PRO A 71 15.91 18.44 -5.29
CA PRO A 71 16.71 17.88 -4.21
C PRO A 71 16.16 18.28 -2.83
N ASN A 72 16.06 17.30 -1.93
CA ASN A 72 15.58 17.45 -0.55
C ASN A 72 14.11 17.94 -0.41
N GLN A 73 13.28 17.85 -1.46
CA GLN A 73 11.90 18.31 -1.40
C GLN A 73 10.89 17.19 -1.18
N TYR A 74 11.31 15.93 -1.29
CA TYR A 74 10.43 14.79 -1.09
C TYR A 74 10.45 14.32 0.36
N ALA A 75 9.26 14.17 0.95
CA ALA A 75 9.08 13.66 2.31
C ALA A 75 8.93 12.14 2.33
N ALA A 76 8.17 11.60 1.38
CA ALA A 76 7.85 10.19 1.37
C ALA A 76 7.51 9.67 -0.04
N MET A 77 7.73 8.36 -0.22
CA MET A 77 7.09 7.52 -1.22
C MET A 77 5.93 6.78 -0.57
N CYS A 78 4.71 6.97 -1.06
CA CYS A 78 3.49 6.34 -0.57
C CYS A 78 3.07 5.22 -1.51
N MET A 79 2.93 4.00 -1.00
CA MET A 79 2.70 2.80 -1.82
C MET A 79 1.55 1.95 -1.31
N GLU A 80 0.66 1.53 -2.22
CA GLU A 80 -0.08 0.28 -2.09
C GLU A 80 0.75 -0.83 -2.76
N LEU A 81 0.96 -1.96 -2.09
CA LEU A 81 1.69 -3.10 -2.68
C LEU A 81 0.79 -3.93 -3.59
N ILE A 82 -0.51 -3.85 -3.35
CA ILE A 82 -1.58 -4.36 -4.18
C ILE A 82 -2.58 -3.23 -4.34
N GLN A 83 -2.74 -2.71 -5.53
CA GLN A 83 -3.64 -1.59 -5.79
C GLN A 83 -5.10 -2.04 -5.75
N GLY A 84 -5.82 -1.74 -4.65
CA GLY A 84 -7.21 -2.15 -4.51
C GLY A 84 -8.14 -1.43 -5.50
N GLU A 85 -8.30 -0.13 -5.36
CA GLU A 85 -9.14 0.70 -6.24
C GLU A 85 -8.57 0.82 -7.67
N GLY A 86 -7.29 0.55 -7.85
CA GLY A 86 -6.61 0.54 -9.14
C GLY A 86 -6.93 -0.68 -10.01
N GLY A 87 -7.49 -1.77 -9.44
CA GLY A 87 -7.88 -2.97 -10.17
C GLY A 87 -7.19 -4.26 -9.72
N TYR A 88 -6.85 -4.37 -8.48
CA TYR A 88 -6.15 -5.53 -7.87
C TYR A 88 -4.81 -5.86 -8.52
N TRP A 89 -4.13 -4.84 -9.05
CA TRP A 89 -2.79 -5.01 -9.59
C TRP A 89 -1.80 -5.33 -8.48
N VAL A 90 -1.04 -6.39 -8.68
CA VAL A 90 -0.05 -6.90 -7.72
C VAL A 90 1.34 -6.46 -8.16
N GLY A 91 2.12 -5.89 -7.24
CA GLY A 91 3.51 -5.54 -7.51
C GLY A 91 4.44 -6.76 -7.38
N ASN A 92 5.74 -6.49 -7.36
CA ASN A 92 6.78 -7.51 -7.28
C ASN A 92 7.83 -7.15 -6.24
N GLU A 93 8.40 -8.15 -5.57
CA GLU A 93 9.41 -7.98 -4.51
C GLU A 93 10.61 -7.15 -4.99
N GLU A 94 11.21 -7.50 -6.13
CA GLU A 94 12.40 -6.81 -6.66
C GLU A 94 12.08 -5.37 -7.08
N TYR A 95 10.91 -5.15 -7.67
CA TYR A 95 10.42 -3.84 -8.05
C TYR A 95 10.29 -2.91 -6.83
N PHE A 96 9.68 -3.39 -5.76
CA PHE A 96 9.52 -2.60 -4.54
C PHE A 96 10.85 -2.34 -3.84
N LYS A 97 11.74 -3.34 -3.76
CA LYS A 97 13.07 -3.17 -3.16
C LYS A 97 13.87 -2.11 -3.90
N ALA A 98 13.88 -2.15 -5.24
CA ALA A 98 14.59 -1.14 -6.04
C ALA A 98 14.07 0.28 -5.77
N ILE A 99 12.76 0.47 -5.64
CA ILE A 99 12.16 1.76 -5.27
C ILE A 99 12.58 2.20 -3.87
N CYS A 100 12.48 1.30 -2.88
CA CYS A 100 12.83 1.58 -1.49
C CYS A 100 14.31 1.99 -1.36
N ASP A 101 15.22 1.29 -2.03
CA ASP A 101 16.65 1.57 -2.00
C ASP A 101 16.95 2.96 -2.55
N VAL A 102 16.33 3.35 -3.67
CA VAL A 102 16.50 4.70 -4.23
C VAL A 102 15.91 5.77 -3.30
N CYS A 103 14.77 5.50 -2.68
CA CYS A 103 14.16 6.41 -1.70
C CYS A 103 15.06 6.61 -0.49
N HIS A 104 15.53 5.54 0.14
CA HIS A 104 16.38 5.61 1.32
C HIS A 104 17.72 6.28 1.04
N LYS A 105 18.34 6.00 -0.11
CA LYS A 105 19.56 6.70 -0.57
C LYS A 105 19.39 8.22 -0.63
N ASN A 106 18.17 8.69 -0.86
CA ASN A 106 17.81 10.11 -0.95
C ASN A 106 17.12 10.66 0.30
N ASN A 107 17.13 9.92 1.43
CA ASN A 107 16.47 10.27 2.70
C ASN A 107 14.96 10.51 2.55
N VAL A 108 14.30 9.76 1.69
CA VAL A 108 12.86 9.77 1.47
C VAL A 108 12.25 8.57 2.19
N SER A 109 11.29 8.80 3.07
CA SER A 109 10.65 7.76 3.85
C SER A 109 9.73 6.90 3.00
N VAL A 110 9.63 5.62 3.31
CA VAL A 110 8.73 4.67 2.65
C VAL A 110 7.50 4.43 3.52
N ILE A 111 6.33 4.79 2.99
CA ILE A 111 5.02 4.62 3.63
C ILE A 111 4.24 3.56 2.85
N ILE A 112 3.85 2.49 3.52
CA ILE A 112 3.00 1.45 2.93
C ILE A 112 1.57 1.61 3.44
N ASP A 113 0.63 1.71 2.52
CA ASP A 113 -0.79 1.66 2.82
C ASP A 113 -1.26 0.20 2.85
N GLU A 114 -1.45 -0.32 4.06
CA GLU A 114 -1.97 -1.66 4.33
C GLU A 114 -3.47 -1.66 4.68
N VAL A 115 -4.16 -0.55 4.47
CA VAL A 115 -5.58 -0.44 4.84
C VAL A 115 -6.44 -1.49 4.15
N GLN A 116 -6.09 -1.90 2.94
CA GLN A 116 -6.78 -3.01 2.26
C GLN A 116 -6.08 -4.36 2.41
N THR A 117 -4.76 -4.38 2.55
CA THR A 117 -3.96 -5.61 2.48
C THR A 117 -3.73 -6.27 3.83
N PHE A 118 -3.82 -5.51 4.93
CA PHE A 118 -3.65 -6.02 6.29
C PHE A 118 -4.57 -7.24 6.55
N MET A 119 -3.97 -8.36 6.96
CA MET A 119 -4.65 -9.64 7.20
C MET A 119 -5.39 -10.22 5.98
N ARG A 120 -4.91 -9.95 4.76
CA ARG A 120 -5.54 -10.46 3.52
C ARG A 120 -4.58 -11.20 2.60
N THR A 121 -3.30 -11.30 2.95
CA THR A 121 -2.32 -12.13 2.27
C THR A 121 -2.03 -13.39 3.09
N GLU A 122 -1.10 -14.24 2.65
CA GLU A 122 -0.63 -15.36 3.46
C GLU A 122 0.18 -14.93 4.69
N GLU A 123 0.62 -13.66 4.70
CA GLU A 123 1.25 -13.03 5.85
C GLU A 123 0.30 -12.02 6.50
N MET A 124 0.60 -11.62 7.74
CA MET A 124 -0.18 -10.61 8.45
C MET A 124 -0.21 -9.28 7.69
N PHE A 125 0.93 -8.89 7.12
CA PHE A 125 1.10 -7.68 6.33
C PHE A 125 1.56 -8.02 4.91
N ALA A 126 1.12 -7.28 3.91
CA ALA A 126 1.57 -7.47 2.55
C ALA A 126 3.07 -7.14 2.39
N PHE A 127 3.62 -6.20 3.17
CA PHE A 127 5.06 -5.95 3.11
C PHE A 127 5.89 -7.18 3.53
N GLN A 128 5.41 -8.02 4.45
CA GLN A 128 6.06 -9.28 4.82
C GLN A 128 5.99 -10.29 3.66
N TYR A 129 4.83 -10.39 3.00
CA TYR A 129 4.66 -11.21 1.80
C TYR A 129 5.69 -10.85 0.71
N PHE A 130 5.95 -9.57 0.51
CA PHE A 130 6.95 -9.07 -0.44
C PHE A 130 8.37 -8.95 0.16
N LYS A 131 8.62 -9.45 1.37
CA LYS A 131 9.92 -9.43 2.08
C LYS A 131 10.56 -8.04 2.16
N LEU A 132 9.74 -7.06 2.51
CA LEU A 132 10.14 -5.65 2.64
C LEU A 132 10.37 -5.21 4.10
N ASP A 133 10.54 -6.14 5.04
CA ASP A 133 10.64 -5.87 6.47
C ASP A 133 11.69 -4.80 6.83
N GLN A 134 12.81 -4.81 6.12
CA GLN A 134 13.90 -3.85 6.34
C GLN A 134 13.71 -2.52 5.61
N HIS A 135 12.78 -2.46 4.66
CA HIS A 135 12.60 -1.33 3.76
C HIS A 135 11.44 -0.40 4.14
N VAL A 136 10.54 -0.84 5.01
CA VAL A 136 9.34 -0.06 5.39
C VAL A 136 9.64 0.82 6.59
N ASP A 137 9.22 2.09 6.53
CA ASP A 137 9.39 3.05 7.63
C ASP A 137 8.08 3.32 8.37
N ILE A 138 6.97 3.41 7.64
CA ILE A 138 5.64 3.70 8.18
C ILE A 138 4.61 2.82 7.48
N ILE A 139 3.63 2.32 8.24
CA ILE A 139 2.50 1.53 7.74
C ILE A 139 1.19 2.11 8.27
N ASN A 140 0.17 2.14 7.43
CA ASN A 140 -1.20 2.43 7.83
C ASN A 140 -2.04 1.16 7.74
N ILE A 141 -2.80 0.85 8.78
CA ILE A 141 -3.77 -0.26 8.79
C ILE A 141 -5.18 0.25 9.00
N GLY A 142 -6.18 -0.53 8.58
CA GLY A 142 -7.59 -0.19 8.72
C GLY A 142 -8.50 -1.34 8.24
N LYS A 143 -9.75 -1.02 7.92
CA LYS A 143 -10.76 -1.96 7.40
C LYS A 143 -10.92 -3.22 8.27
N ASN A 144 -10.25 -4.33 7.96
CA ASN A 144 -10.39 -5.59 8.70
C ASN A 144 -10.08 -5.45 10.20
N SER A 145 -9.15 -4.59 10.56
CA SER A 145 -8.81 -4.35 11.96
C SER A 145 -9.91 -3.64 12.76
N GLN A 146 -10.96 -3.11 12.13
CA GLN A 146 -12.03 -2.30 12.75
C GLN A 146 -11.53 -1.01 13.45
N ILE A 147 -10.24 -0.79 13.47
CA ILE A 147 -9.57 0.43 13.89
C ILE A 147 -8.62 0.90 12.79
N CYS A 148 -8.31 2.19 12.78
CA CYS A 148 -7.21 2.72 11.99
C CYS A 148 -6.02 2.97 12.90
N ALA A 149 -4.83 2.57 12.46
CA ALA A 149 -3.59 2.84 13.16
C ALA A 149 -2.45 3.11 12.18
N THR A 150 -1.49 3.91 12.64
CA THR A 150 -0.24 4.14 11.95
C THR A 150 0.89 3.57 12.80
N ILE A 151 1.66 2.66 12.24
CA ILE A 151 2.81 2.02 12.85
C ILE A 151 4.06 2.59 12.18
N TYR A 152 5.07 2.93 12.96
CA TYR A 152 6.26 3.60 12.44
C TYR A 152 7.53 3.18 13.18
N LYS A 153 8.68 3.26 12.51
CA LYS A 153 10.00 3.12 13.15
C LYS A 153 10.24 4.30 14.12
N GLU A 154 11.04 4.10 15.16
CA GLU A 154 11.28 5.09 16.21
C GLU A 154 11.75 6.45 15.63
N ASP A 155 12.57 6.43 14.57
CA ASP A 155 13.04 7.66 13.90
C ASP A 155 11.93 8.51 13.27
N HIS A 156 10.75 7.92 13.08
CA HIS A 156 9.55 8.58 12.52
C HIS A 156 8.53 8.97 13.58
N LYS A 157 8.86 8.74 14.85
CA LYS A 157 7.99 9.10 15.97
C LYS A 157 7.67 10.60 15.98
N PRO A 158 6.39 10.98 15.95
CA PRO A 158 6.02 12.38 15.99
C PRO A 158 6.42 13.00 17.34
N ARG A 159 6.84 14.26 17.31
CA ARG A 159 7.08 15.01 18.54
C ARG A 159 5.80 15.11 19.36
N PRO A 160 5.90 15.14 20.71
CA PRO A 160 4.72 15.34 21.57
C PRO A 160 3.88 16.55 21.15
N GLY A 161 2.56 16.37 21.09
CA GLY A 161 1.61 17.41 20.71
C GLY A 161 1.48 17.69 19.21
N LEU A 162 2.25 17.03 18.34
CA LEU A 162 2.11 17.20 16.88
C LEU A 162 0.82 16.56 16.36
N ILE A 163 0.46 15.42 16.92
CA ILE A 163 -0.77 14.68 16.58
C ILE A 163 -1.63 14.67 17.83
N SER A 164 -2.86 15.15 17.72
CA SER A 164 -3.83 15.16 18.81
C SER A 164 -5.24 15.02 18.23
N GLN A 165 -6.03 14.17 18.86
CA GLN A 165 -7.43 13.95 18.49
C GLN A 165 -8.26 13.80 19.78
N THR A 166 -9.47 14.33 19.77
CA THR A 166 -10.40 14.14 20.88
C THR A 166 -10.99 12.74 20.91
N PHE A 167 -11.27 12.18 19.74
CA PHE A 167 -11.84 10.84 19.58
C PHE A 167 -10.98 10.02 18.61
N THR A 168 -10.24 9.05 19.14
CA THR A 168 -9.32 8.23 18.35
C THR A 168 -9.87 6.83 18.06
N SER A 169 -10.67 6.25 18.97
CA SER A 169 -11.34 4.97 18.80
C SER A 169 -12.36 4.73 19.92
N SER A 170 -13.30 3.83 19.71
CA SER A 170 -14.22 3.36 20.75
C SER A 170 -13.72 2.07 21.40
N GLY A 171 -14.10 1.81 22.65
CA GLY A 171 -13.76 0.56 23.33
C GLY A 171 -14.29 -0.67 22.60
N SER A 172 -15.46 -0.59 21.98
CA SER A 172 -16.03 -1.67 21.16
C SER A 172 -15.18 -1.95 19.92
N ALA A 173 -14.72 -0.94 19.22
CA ALA A 173 -13.86 -1.10 18.05
C ALA A 173 -12.50 -1.71 18.44
N ILE A 174 -11.89 -1.25 19.54
CA ILE A 174 -10.63 -1.80 20.05
C ILE A 174 -10.79 -3.27 20.43
N ASN A 175 -11.88 -3.63 21.13
CA ASN A 175 -12.16 -5.03 21.47
C ASN A 175 -12.35 -5.87 20.20
N SER A 176 -13.12 -5.39 19.23
CA SER A 176 -13.28 -6.08 17.95
C SER A 176 -11.95 -6.32 17.25
N ALA A 177 -11.09 -5.28 17.21
CA ALA A 177 -9.73 -5.39 16.66
C ALA A 177 -8.93 -6.48 17.37
N TYR A 178 -8.95 -6.50 18.70
CA TYR A 178 -8.24 -7.48 19.50
C TYR A 178 -8.67 -8.91 19.12
N TYR A 179 -9.96 -9.19 19.08
CA TYR A 179 -10.48 -10.51 18.74
C TYR A 179 -10.19 -10.91 17.29
N ILE A 180 -10.36 -10.01 16.33
CA ILE A 180 -10.11 -10.28 14.91
C ILE A 180 -8.63 -10.57 14.66
N ILE A 181 -7.74 -9.73 15.19
CA ILE A 181 -6.30 -9.92 15.02
C ILE A 181 -5.84 -11.24 15.63
N ASN A 182 -6.30 -11.56 16.86
CA ASN A 182 -5.97 -12.83 17.50
C ASN A 182 -6.54 -14.04 16.77
N GLU A 183 -7.79 -13.96 16.28
CA GLU A 183 -8.40 -15.02 15.48
C GLU A 183 -7.57 -15.31 14.23
N ILE A 184 -7.21 -14.28 13.48
CA ILE A 184 -6.44 -14.45 12.25
C ILE A 184 -5.02 -14.94 12.53
N ALA A 185 -4.36 -14.40 13.55
CA ALA A 185 -3.00 -14.76 13.90
C ALA A 185 -2.86 -16.22 14.39
N ASN A 186 -3.86 -16.74 15.12
CA ASN A 186 -3.70 -17.98 15.88
C ASN A 186 -4.52 -19.16 15.37
N ASN A 187 -5.48 -18.95 14.46
CA ASN A 187 -6.45 -19.98 14.07
C ASN A 187 -6.33 -20.42 12.60
N GLY A 188 -5.09 -20.44 12.07
CA GLY A 188 -4.79 -21.06 10.78
C GLY A 188 -5.30 -20.28 9.55
N TYR A 189 -5.38 -18.96 9.65
CA TYR A 189 -5.72 -18.13 8.49
C TYR A 189 -4.51 -17.83 7.61
N LEU A 190 -3.35 -17.66 8.23
CA LEU A 190 -2.10 -17.25 7.57
C LEU A 190 -1.28 -18.47 7.11
N GLY A 191 -0.28 -18.20 6.28
CA GLY A 191 0.62 -19.21 5.71
C GLY A 191 0.09 -19.82 4.41
N LYS A 192 0.96 -20.56 3.74
CA LYS A 192 0.67 -21.20 2.45
C LYS A 192 -0.56 -22.10 2.46
N GLU A 193 -0.74 -22.86 3.54
CA GLU A 193 -1.87 -23.77 3.77
C GLU A 193 -3.02 -23.10 4.56
N GLY A 194 -2.92 -21.79 4.80
CA GLY A 194 -3.89 -21.04 5.57
C GLY A 194 -5.25 -20.90 4.87
N LYS A 195 -6.28 -20.59 5.67
CA LYS A 195 -7.65 -20.39 5.17
C LYS A 195 -7.73 -19.33 4.08
N ILE A 196 -6.93 -18.26 4.17
CA ILE A 196 -6.89 -17.18 3.16
C ILE A 196 -6.50 -17.76 1.79
N ASN A 197 -5.40 -18.50 1.71
CA ASN A 197 -4.96 -19.12 0.47
C ASN A 197 -5.90 -20.22 -0.01
N THR A 198 -6.46 -21.00 0.90
CA THR A 198 -7.45 -22.03 0.56
C THR A 198 -8.67 -21.41 -0.13
N ILE A 199 -9.22 -20.33 0.43
CA ILE A 199 -10.35 -19.59 -0.16
C ILE A 199 -9.95 -18.97 -1.51
N HIS A 200 -8.78 -18.34 -1.58
CA HIS A 200 -8.24 -17.78 -2.81
C HIS A 200 -8.19 -18.82 -3.93
N ASN A 201 -7.54 -19.95 -3.67
CA ASN A 201 -7.35 -21.02 -4.66
C ASN A 201 -8.69 -21.61 -5.12
N HIS A 202 -9.63 -21.76 -4.19
CA HIS A 202 -10.99 -22.22 -4.54
C HIS A 202 -11.68 -21.22 -5.47
N PHE A 203 -11.67 -19.93 -5.12
CA PHE A 203 -12.31 -18.88 -5.91
C PHE A 203 -11.63 -18.72 -7.29
N ALA A 204 -10.30 -18.66 -7.33
CA ALA A 204 -9.53 -18.59 -8.56
C ALA A 204 -9.84 -19.77 -9.50
N SER A 205 -9.90 -21.00 -8.97
CA SER A 205 -10.25 -22.18 -9.77
C SER A 205 -11.65 -22.10 -10.40
N LYS A 206 -12.61 -21.47 -9.71
CA LYS A 206 -13.96 -21.25 -10.25
C LYS A 206 -13.97 -20.18 -11.35
N LEU A 207 -13.22 -19.10 -11.15
CA LEU A 207 -13.06 -18.05 -12.18
C LEU A 207 -12.37 -18.60 -13.43
N ASP A 208 -11.33 -19.41 -13.27
CA ASP A 208 -10.64 -20.06 -14.38
C ASP A 208 -11.57 -21.01 -15.16
N ALA A 209 -12.43 -21.76 -14.47
CA ALA A 209 -13.42 -22.60 -15.11
C ALA A 209 -14.45 -21.78 -15.90
N LEU A 210 -14.88 -20.65 -15.35
CA LEU A 210 -15.79 -19.71 -16.04
C LEU A 210 -15.12 -19.06 -17.24
N ASN A 211 -13.85 -18.65 -17.12
CA ASN A 211 -13.08 -18.05 -18.20
C ASN A 211 -12.92 -19.01 -19.38
N ARG A 212 -12.61 -20.30 -19.08
CA ARG A 212 -12.59 -21.34 -20.12
C ARG A 212 -13.93 -21.57 -20.81
N LYS A 213 -15.03 -21.46 -20.05
CA LYS A 213 -16.39 -21.61 -20.59
C LYS A 213 -16.87 -20.41 -21.41
N TYR A 214 -16.42 -19.23 -21.04
CA TYR A 214 -16.82 -17.96 -21.61
C TYR A 214 -15.58 -17.10 -21.95
N PRO A 215 -14.73 -17.55 -22.87
CA PRO A 215 -13.59 -16.77 -23.34
C PRO A 215 -14.11 -15.42 -23.87
N ASP A 216 -13.37 -14.37 -23.74
CA ASP A 216 -13.74 -13.00 -24.12
C ASP A 216 -14.86 -12.32 -23.30
N LYS A 217 -15.38 -12.96 -22.25
CA LYS A 217 -16.38 -12.39 -21.35
C LYS A 217 -15.87 -12.15 -19.93
N ILE A 218 -14.87 -12.88 -19.53
CA ILE A 218 -14.31 -12.83 -18.17
C ILE A 218 -12.79 -12.75 -18.33
N GLU A 219 -12.18 -11.85 -17.60
CA GLU A 219 -10.73 -11.71 -17.47
C GLU A 219 -10.32 -11.90 -16.01
N GLY A 220 -9.07 -12.30 -15.78
CA GLY A 220 -8.54 -12.59 -14.44
C GLY A 220 -8.43 -14.09 -14.17
N PRO A 221 -8.30 -14.55 -12.91
CA PRO A 221 -8.33 -13.72 -11.69
C PRO A 221 -7.08 -12.82 -11.53
N TRP A 222 -7.27 -11.72 -10.84
CA TRP A 222 -6.17 -10.84 -10.39
C TRP A 222 -6.08 -10.83 -8.87
N GLY A 223 -4.98 -10.27 -8.35
CA GLY A 223 -4.78 -10.15 -6.92
C GLY A 223 -4.14 -11.38 -6.28
N ILE A 224 -4.07 -11.36 -4.95
CA ILE A 224 -3.52 -12.44 -4.11
C ILE A 224 -4.29 -12.53 -2.79
N GLY A 225 -4.32 -13.70 -2.18
CA GLY A 225 -4.98 -13.91 -0.91
C GLY A 225 -6.48 -13.53 -0.98
N ALA A 226 -6.95 -12.76 -0.02
CA ALA A 226 -8.32 -12.23 0.00
C ALA A 226 -8.47 -10.87 -0.74
N MET A 227 -7.47 -10.51 -1.54
CA MET A 227 -7.49 -9.40 -2.49
C MET A 227 -7.67 -9.99 -3.89
N ILE A 228 -8.89 -10.37 -4.27
CA ILE A 228 -9.23 -11.04 -5.53
C ILE A 228 -10.54 -10.53 -6.10
#